data_e61889fcb91b3a98bfaf09598f725b6c
#
_entry.id   e61889fcb91b3a98bfaf09598f725b6c
#
_cell.length_a   1.000
_cell.length_b   1.000
_cell.length_c   1.000
_cell.angle_alpha   90.00
_cell.angle_beta   90.00
_cell.angle_gamma   90.00
#
_symmetry.space_group_name_H-M   'P 1'
#
loop_
_entity.id
_entity.type
_entity.pdbx_description
1 polymer ?
#
loop_
_entity_poly.entity_id
_entity_poly.type
_entity_poly.pdbx_seq_one_letter_code
_entity_poly.pdbx_strand_id
1 'polypeptide(L)'
;ETAMRTGQLREDLYYRLEVNSIRVPPLRDRLEDIPLLVEHFTALFNEKLGRSQPIAGIEPEALAALQRHTWPGNVRELANAIESAFTFGHSPTIRLEDLPVATARSEAAMDSRGSAGPVPSFAEVERDLIRRALESTAGNKVQAARLLRISRKKLYAKIEKYRLT
;
A
#
# COMPACT_ATOMS: atom_id res chain seq x y z
N GLU A 1 8.21 26.05 11.28
CA GLU A 1 9.57 26.50 11.59
C GLU A 1 10.57 26.14 10.47
N THR A 2 10.61 24.89 9.98
CA THR A 2 11.54 24.48 8.91
C THR A 2 11.39 25.32 7.64
N ALA A 3 10.16 25.62 7.21
CA ALA A 3 9.88 26.43 6.02
C ALA A 3 10.35 27.89 6.15
N MET A 4 10.40 28.45 7.38
CA MET A 4 11.01 29.75 7.64
C MET A 4 12.53 29.66 7.51
N ARG A 5 13.15 28.64 8.10
CA ARG A 5 14.61 28.44 8.04
C ARG A 5 15.11 28.22 6.61
N THR A 6 14.28 27.66 5.75
CA THR A 6 14.59 27.44 4.32
C THR A 6 14.17 28.62 3.42
N GLY A 7 13.63 29.71 3.98
CA GLY A 7 13.17 30.88 3.21
C GLY A 7 11.89 30.65 2.40
N GLN A 8 11.23 29.50 2.55
CA GLN A 8 9.98 29.17 1.85
C GLN A 8 8.74 29.85 2.46
N LEU A 9 8.84 30.33 3.69
CA LEU A 9 7.79 31.08 4.40
C LEU A 9 8.38 32.29 5.04
N ARG A 10 7.78 33.47 4.79
CA ARG A 10 8.17 34.74 5.41
C ARG A 10 7.81 34.71 6.89
N GLU A 11 8.71 35.26 7.71
CA GLU A 11 8.57 35.28 9.16
C GLU A 11 7.34 36.08 9.62
N ASP A 12 7.06 37.22 8.96
CA ASP A 12 5.88 38.05 9.24
C ASP A 12 4.56 37.32 8.97
N LEU A 13 4.53 36.46 7.91
CA LEU A 13 3.38 35.66 7.59
C LEU A 13 3.17 34.52 8.60
N TYR A 14 4.26 33.89 9.04
CA TYR A 14 4.22 32.83 10.07
C TYR A 14 3.57 33.36 11.36
N TYR A 15 4.06 34.49 11.91
CA TYR A 15 3.51 35.07 13.14
C TYR A 15 2.05 35.57 13.00
N ARG A 16 1.62 35.93 11.81
CA ARG A 16 0.21 36.24 11.55
C ARG A 16 -0.70 35.02 11.55
N LEU A 17 -0.19 33.87 11.14
CA LEU A 17 -0.92 32.59 11.10
C LEU A 17 -0.91 31.86 12.46
N GLU A 18 0.14 32.05 13.27
CA GLU A 18 0.33 31.35 14.55
C GLU A 18 -0.34 32.04 15.74
N VAL A 19 -1.46 32.72 15.51
CA VAL A 19 -2.20 33.44 16.61
C VAL A 19 -2.79 32.43 17.61
N ASN A 20 -3.23 31.24 17.16
CA ASN A 20 -3.72 30.16 18.01
C ASN A 20 -3.27 28.83 17.42
N SER A 21 -2.23 28.23 17.95
CA SER A 21 -1.72 26.92 17.51
C SER A 21 -2.31 25.80 18.35
N ILE A 22 -3.06 24.91 17.72
CA ILE A 22 -3.53 23.65 18.33
C ILE A 22 -2.68 22.52 17.75
N ARG A 23 -1.90 21.86 18.59
CA ARG A 23 -1.10 20.71 18.19
C ARG A 23 -1.94 19.44 18.29
N VAL A 24 -2.30 18.86 17.15
CA VAL A 24 -2.96 17.56 17.07
C VAL A 24 -1.88 16.48 17.03
N PRO A 25 -1.84 15.52 17.98
CA PRO A 25 -0.87 14.42 17.95
C PRO A 25 -1.13 13.52 16.74
N PRO A 26 -0.10 12.94 16.12
CA PRO A 26 -0.26 11.98 15.05
C PRO A 26 -0.89 10.68 15.57
N LEU A 27 -1.50 9.90 14.67
CA LEU A 27 -2.26 8.70 15.04
C LEU A 27 -1.40 7.64 15.76
N ARG A 28 -0.10 7.55 15.44
CA ARG A 28 0.85 6.66 16.11
C ARG A 28 1.03 6.96 17.62
N ASP A 29 0.70 8.17 18.05
CA ASP A 29 0.81 8.61 19.46
C ASP A 29 -0.54 8.47 20.22
N ARG A 30 -1.58 7.93 19.54
CA ARG A 30 -2.93 7.70 20.08
C ARG A 30 -3.55 6.43 19.49
N LEU A 31 -2.84 5.32 19.61
CA LEU A 31 -3.24 4.02 19.04
C LEU A 31 -4.53 3.48 19.65
N GLU A 32 -4.88 3.90 20.85
CA GLU A 32 -6.14 3.62 21.53
C GLU A 32 -7.37 4.16 20.81
N ASP A 33 -7.22 5.18 19.95
CA ASP A 33 -8.32 5.72 19.14
C ASP A 33 -8.64 4.86 17.92
N ILE A 34 -7.72 3.98 17.51
CA ILE A 34 -7.87 3.18 16.28
C ILE A 34 -9.15 2.34 16.30
N PRO A 35 -9.53 1.61 17.37
CA PRO A 35 -10.77 0.85 17.41
C PRO A 35 -12.01 1.72 17.15
N LEU A 36 -12.11 2.88 17.79
CA LEU A 36 -13.22 3.82 17.63
C LEU A 36 -13.26 4.41 16.21
N LEU A 37 -12.10 4.73 15.65
CA LEU A 37 -12.00 5.22 14.26
C LEU A 37 -12.41 4.15 13.24
N VAL A 38 -12.03 2.90 13.48
CA VAL A 38 -12.44 1.76 12.63
C VAL A 38 -13.96 1.58 12.68
N GLU A 39 -14.57 1.60 13.87
CA GLU A 39 -16.02 1.52 14.04
C GLU A 39 -16.72 2.67 13.29
N HIS A 40 -16.25 3.89 13.50
CA HIS A 40 -16.78 5.08 12.82
C HIS A 40 -16.72 4.96 11.29
N PHE A 41 -15.56 4.60 10.73
CA PHE A 41 -15.41 4.44 9.28
C PHE A 41 -16.21 3.27 8.73
N THR A 42 -16.32 2.18 9.49
CA THR A 42 -17.15 1.04 9.10
C THR A 42 -18.62 1.44 8.99
N ALA A 43 -19.15 2.18 9.96
CA ALA A 43 -20.51 2.71 9.91
C ALA A 43 -20.71 3.67 8.72
N LEU A 44 -19.78 4.61 8.55
CA LEU A 44 -19.81 5.60 7.46
C LEU A 44 -19.81 4.94 6.08
N PHE A 45 -18.94 3.94 5.84
CA PHE A 45 -18.84 3.26 4.55
C PHE A 45 -19.98 2.28 4.31
N ASN A 46 -20.56 1.67 5.34
CA ASN A 46 -21.80 0.90 5.22
C ASN A 46 -22.93 1.77 4.68
N GLU A 47 -23.07 2.98 5.21
CA GLU A 47 -24.09 3.94 4.75
C GLU A 47 -23.79 4.44 3.32
N LYS A 48 -22.55 4.88 3.08
CA LYS A 48 -22.14 5.50 1.81
C LYS A 48 -22.18 4.54 0.62
N LEU A 49 -21.78 3.28 0.82
CA LEU A 49 -21.63 2.30 -0.26
C LEU A 49 -22.84 1.39 -0.44
N GLY A 50 -23.82 1.45 0.46
CA GLY A 50 -25.12 0.77 0.34
C GLY A 50 -24.99 -0.73 0.06
N ARG A 51 -24.06 -1.43 0.70
CA ARG A 51 -23.86 -2.88 0.48
C ARG A 51 -25.11 -3.65 0.89
N SER A 52 -25.47 -4.66 0.08
CA SER A 52 -26.57 -5.57 0.42
C SER A 52 -26.35 -6.36 1.71
N GLN A 53 -25.08 -6.56 2.09
CA GLN A 53 -24.66 -7.09 3.39
C GLN A 53 -23.69 -6.10 4.03
N PRO A 54 -24.09 -5.38 5.08
CA PRO A 54 -23.21 -4.47 5.80
C PRO A 54 -22.06 -5.23 6.48
N ILE A 55 -20.91 -4.59 6.55
CA ILE A 55 -19.78 -5.10 7.35
C ILE A 55 -20.09 -4.91 8.82
N ALA A 56 -20.09 -6.00 9.58
CA ALA A 56 -20.47 -6.01 11.00
C ALA A 56 -19.33 -5.58 11.94
N GLY A 57 -18.07 -5.60 11.47
CA GLY A 57 -16.91 -5.23 12.29
C GLY A 57 -15.58 -5.65 11.68
N ILE A 58 -14.57 -5.72 12.53
CA ILE A 58 -13.20 -6.08 12.17
C ILE A 58 -12.73 -7.29 13.01
N GLU A 59 -11.99 -8.21 12.40
CA GLU A 59 -11.39 -9.34 13.12
C GLU A 59 -10.26 -8.88 14.05
N PRO A 60 -10.05 -9.53 15.22
CA PRO A 60 -9.02 -9.12 16.17
C PRO A 60 -7.62 -9.07 15.59
N GLU A 61 -7.28 -9.97 14.69
CA GLU A 61 -5.98 -10.01 14.01
C GLU A 61 -5.78 -8.81 13.08
N ALA A 62 -6.81 -8.43 12.36
CA ALA A 62 -6.82 -7.25 11.49
C ALA A 62 -6.69 -5.96 12.32
N LEU A 63 -7.43 -5.83 13.41
CA LEU A 63 -7.34 -4.70 14.34
C LEU A 63 -5.94 -4.58 14.95
N ALA A 64 -5.35 -5.69 15.39
CA ALA A 64 -3.99 -5.71 15.93
C ALA A 64 -2.94 -5.31 14.87
N ALA A 65 -3.17 -5.59 13.59
CA ALA A 65 -2.31 -5.13 12.51
C ALA A 65 -2.41 -3.61 12.30
N LEU A 66 -3.63 -3.05 12.35
CA LEU A 66 -3.85 -1.60 12.28
C LEU A 66 -3.18 -0.86 13.45
N GLN A 67 -3.25 -1.41 14.66
CA GLN A 67 -2.60 -0.81 15.86
C GLN A 67 -1.07 -0.86 15.80
N ARG A 68 -0.48 -1.77 15.03
CA ARG A 68 0.98 -1.87 14.85
C ARG A 68 1.53 -1.01 13.71
N HIS A 69 0.67 -0.45 12.88
CA HIS A 69 1.09 0.38 11.75
C HIS A 69 1.44 1.80 12.20
N THR A 70 2.38 2.45 11.52
CA THR A 70 2.93 3.77 11.90
C THR A 70 2.10 4.96 11.43
N TRP A 71 1.19 4.74 10.50
CA TRP A 71 0.25 5.73 9.97
C TRP A 71 0.89 7.06 9.56
N PRO A 72 1.82 7.10 8.60
CA PRO A 72 2.41 8.35 8.12
C PRO A 72 1.34 9.32 7.57
N GLY A 73 0.28 8.82 6.94
CA GLY A 73 -0.88 9.59 6.49
C GLY A 73 -1.97 9.78 7.54
N ASN A 74 -1.71 9.36 8.80
CA ASN A 74 -2.60 9.52 9.95
C ASN A 74 -4.02 8.95 9.69
N VAL A 75 -5.06 9.65 10.17
CA VAL A 75 -6.47 9.23 10.07
C VAL A 75 -6.93 9.09 8.61
N ARG A 76 -6.38 9.87 7.68
CA ARG A 76 -6.73 9.77 6.26
C ARG A 76 -6.26 8.45 5.65
N GLU A 77 -5.08 8.01 5.99
CA GLU A 77 -4.54 6.71 5.57
C GLU A 77 -5.36 5.55 6.16
N LEU A 78 -5.71 5.63 7.44
CA LEU A 78 -6.59 4.65 8.09
C LEU A 78 -7.96 4.58 7.39
N ALA A 79 -8.58 5.72 7.10
CA ALA A 79 -9.85 5.77 6.37
C ALA A 79 -9.76 5.09 5.00
N ASN A 80 -8.69 5.37 4.23
CA ASN A 80 -8.44 4.74 2.93
C ASN A 80 -8.23 3.22 3.06
N ALA A 81 -7.54 2.77 4.12
CA ALA A 81 -7.34 1.34 4.36
C ALA A 81 -8.67 0.62 4.64
N ILE A 82 -9.57 1.22 5.42
CA ILE A 82 -10.91 0.69 5.66
C ILE A 82 -11.76 0.73 4.37
N GLU A 83 -11.73 1.83 3.60
CA GLU A 83 -12.45 1.93 2.33
C GLU A 83 -12.00 0.86 1.31
N SER A 84 -10.70 0.53 1.30
CA SER A 84 -10.16 -0.55 0.49
C SER A 84 -10.73 -1.91 0.88
N ALA A 85 -10.85 -2.18 2.18
CA ALA A 85 -11.46 -3.42 2.68
C ALA A 85 -12.95 -3.53 2.27
N PHE A 86 -13.66 -2.42 2.16
CA PHE A 86 -15.02 -2.40 1.62
C PHE A 86 -15.08 -2.68 0.12
N THR A 87 -14.06 -2.29 -0.63
CA THR A 87 -14.00 -2.45 -2.10
C THR A 87 -13.61 -3.86 -2.50
N PHE A 88 -12.63 -4.45 -1.82
CA PHE A 88 -12.01 -5.72 -2.19
C PHE A 88 -12.45 -6.89 -1.29
N GLY A 89 -12.90 -6.62 -0.07
CA GLY A 89 -13.39 -7.63 0.86
C GLY A 89 -14.78 -8.15 0.48
N HIS A 90 -14.96 -9.46 0.62
CA HIS A 90 -16.24 -10.15 0.37
C HIS A 90 -16.86 -10.73 1.65
N SER A 91 -16.19 -10.54 2.79
CA SER A 91 -16.61 -11.03 4.09
C SER A 91 -17.58 -10.07 4.81
N PRO A 92 -18.42 -10.56 5.73
CA PRO A 92 -19.20 -9.71 6.63
C PRO A 92 -18.35 -9.02 7.71
N THR A 93 -17.07 -9.36 7.81
CA THR A 93 -16.09 -8.74 8.73
C THR A 93 -14.84 -8.34 7.94
N ILE A 94 -14.16 -7.27 8.36
CA ILE A 94 -12.86 -6.86 7.81
C ILE A 94 -11.81 -7.84 8.32
N ARG A 95 -11.15 -8.53 7.39
CA ARG A 95 -10.05 -9.45 7.66
C ARG A 95 -8.71 -8.79 7.42
N LEU A 96 -7.65 -9.42 7.93
CA LEU A 96 -6.29 -8.95 7.69
C LEU A 96 -5.94 -8.89 6.19
N GLU A 97 -6.37 -9.87 5.42
CA GLU A 97 -6.14 -9.95 3.96
C GLU A 97 -6.83 -8.85 3.15
N ASP A 98 -7.91 -8.25 3.69
CA ASP A 98 -8.64 -7.15 3.05
C ASP A 98 -7.94 -5.79 3.24
N LEU A 99 -6.93 -5.73 4.11
CA LEU A 99 -6.25 -4.49 4.46
C LEU A 99 -4.94 -4.31 3.69
N PRO A 100 -4.68 -3.13 3.10
CA PRO A 100 -3.41 -2.85 2.41
C PRO A 100 -2.19 -2.91 3.33
N VAL A 101 -2.37 -2.75 4.64
CA VAL A 101 -1.30 -2.91 5.65
C VAL A 101 -0.74 -4.34 5.73
N ALA A 102 -1.52 -5.35 5.34
CA ALA A 102 -1.06 -6.72 5.26
C ALA A 102 -0.13 -6.93 4.05
N THR A 103 -0.46 -6.33 2.92
CA THR A 103 0.35 -6.37 1.70
C THR A 103 1.64 -5.57 1.85
N ALA A 104 1.59 -4.37 2.45
CA ALA A 104 2.77 -3.56 2.76
C ALA A 104 3.77 -4.30 3.69
N ARG A 105 3.27 -5.13 4.62
CA ARG A 105 4.14 -5.95 5.48
C ARG A 105 4.75 -7.14 4.74
N SER A 106 4.03 -7.71 3.79
CA SER A 106 4.56 -8.75 2.89
C SER A 106 5.62 -8.14 1.95
N GLU A 107 5.40 -6.93 1.46
CA GLU A 107 6.37 -6.18 0.66
C GLU A 107 7.59 -5.75 1.51
N ALA A 108 7.40 -5.24 2.74
CA ALA A 108 8.49 -4.92 3.67
C ALA A 108 9.26 -6.17 4.14
N ALA A 109 8.62 -7.32 4.24
CA ALA A 109 9.29 -8.60 4.55
C ALA A 109 10.01 -9.18 3.32
N MET A 110 9.59 -8.83 2.11
CA MET A 110 10.31 -9.10 0.87
C MET A 110 11.42 -8.07 0.61
N ASP A 111 11.22 -6.80 1.01
CA ASP A 111 12.23 -5.72 0.90
C ASP A 111 13.36 -5.85 1.93
N SER A 112 13.17 -6.55 3.04
CA SER A 112 14.27 -6.86 3.96
C SER A 112 15.28 -7.87 3.39
N ARG A 113 15.07 -8.36 2.16
CA ARG A 113 16.05 -9.12 1.36
C ARG A 113 16.65 -8.34 0.18
N GLY A 114 16.32 -7.07 0.03
CA GLY A 114 16.79 -6.25 -1.07
C GLY A 114 16.94 -4.80 -0.64
N SER A 115 18.16 -4.40 -0.31
CA SER A 115 18.78 -3.09 -0.40
C SER A 115 17.91 -2.00 -1.04
N ALA A 116 17.78 -0.85 -0.37
CA ALA A 116 17.34 0.43 -0.96
C ALA A 116 18.29 0.81 -2.12
N GLY A 117 18.09 0.19 -3.26
CA GLY A 117 18.69 0.55 -4.53
C GLY A 117 17.79 1.55 -5.28
N PRO A 118 18.33 2.25 -6.26
CA PRO A 118 17.53 3.14 -7.11
C PRO A 118 16.36 2.38 -7.72
N VAL A 119 15.22 3.06 -7.87
CA VAL A 119 14.01 2.49 -8.49
C VAL A 119 14.42 1.75 -9.77
N PRO A 120 14.17 0.43 -9.88
CA PRO A 120 14.62 -0.33 -11.03
C PRO A 120 13.99 0.23 -12.31
N SER A 121 14.78 0.38 -13.33
CA SER A 121 14.29 0.82 -14.64
C SER A 121 13.28 -0.18 -15.19
N PHE A 122 12.35 0.28 -16.04
CA PHE A 122 11.38 -0.61 -16.70
C PHE A 122 12.08 -1.81 -17.38
N ALA A 123 13.27 -1.61 -17.93
CA ALA A 123 14.06 -2.66 -18.55
C ALA A 123 14.54 -3.74 -17.57
N GLU A 124 14.88 -3.35 -16.35
CA GLU A 124 15.30 -4.28 -15.28
C GLU A 124 14.12 -5.09 -14.77
N VAL A 125 12.99 -4.45 -14.52
CA VAL A 125 11.75 -5.12 -14.11
C VAL A 125 11.28 -6.10 -15.20
N GLU A 126 11.31 -5.69 -16.46
CA GLU A 126 10.94 -6.54 -17.59
C GLU A 126 11.87 -7.75 -17.71
N ARG A 127 13.19 -7.56 -17.56
CA ARG A 127 14.18 -8.63 -17.58
C ARG A 127 13.93 -9.65 -16.47
N ASP A 128 13.68 -9.19 -15.25
CA ASP A 128 13.43 -10.07 -14.10
C ASP A 128 12.12 -10.84 -14.25
N LEU A 129 11.08 -10.22 -14.78
CA LEU A 129 9.80 -10.87 -15.04
C LEU A 129 9.95 -12.01 -16.05
N ILE A 130 10.72 -11.78 -17.13
CA ILE A 130 10.99 -12.81 -18.15
C ILE A 130 11.82 -13.94 -17.58
N ARG A 131 12.85 -13.63 -16.78
CA ARG A 131 13.69 -14.63 -16.10
C ARG A 131 12.85 -15.53 -15.21
N ARG A 132 12.04 -14.98 -14.31
CA ARG A 132 11.12 -15.73 -13.44
C ARG A 132 10.14 -16.60 -14.21
N ALA A 133 9.60 -16.11 -15.33
CA ALA A 133 8.71 -16.89 -16.18
C ALA A 133 9.42 -18.07 -16.85
N LEU A 134 10.67 -17.93 -17.25
CA LEU A 134 11.49 -19.02 -17.80
C LEU A 134 11.85 -20.04 -16.71
N GLU A 135 12.23 -19.59 -15.53
CA GLU A 135 12.52 -20.46 -14.36
C GLU A 135 11.29 -21.28 -13.96
N SER A 136 10.13 -20.63 -13.82
CA SER A 136 8.88 -21.31 -13.44
C SER A 136 8.37 -22.33 -14.48
N THR A 137 8.80 -22.19 -15.73
CA THR A 137 8.44 -23.11 -16.84
C THR A 137 9.59 -24.03 -17.24
N ALA A 138 10.61 -24.18 -16.38
CA ALA A 138 11.80 -25.00 -16.65
C ALA A 138 12.42 -24.73 -18.04
N GLY A 139 12.47 -23.47 -18.45
CA GLY A 139 13.02 -23.04 -19.74
C GLY A 139 12.07 -23.18 -20.94
N ASN A 140 10.83 -23.63 -20.73
CA ASN A 140 9.87 -23.77 -21.80
C ASN A 140 9.35 -22.41 -22.29
N LYS A 141 9.97 -21.89 -23.35
CA LYS A 141 9.68 -20.57 -23.93
C LYS A 141 8.23 -20.42 -24.41
N VAL A 142 7.58 -21.51 -24.82
CA VAL A 142 6.17 -21.46 -25.27
C VAL A 142 5.24 -21.25 -24.08
N GLN A 143 5.47 -21.95 -22.98
CA GLN A 143 4.69 -21.80 -21.76
C GLN A 143 4.99 -20.45 -21.09
N ALA A 144 6.25 -20.00 -21.05
CA ALA A 144 6.63 -18.70 -20.56
C ALA A 144 5.94 -17.54 -21.31
N ALA A 145 5.85 -17.62 -22.65
CA ALA A 145 5.13 -16.63 -23.45
C ALA A 145 3.63 -16.58 -23.11
N ARG A 146 3.00 -17.75 -22.87
CA ARG A 146 1.61 -17.83 -22.43
C ARG A 146 1.42 -17.25 -21.03
N LEU A 147 2.32 -17.56 -20.09
CA LEU A 147 2.28 -17.05 -18.72
C LEU A 147 2.37 -15.51 -18.71
N LEU A 148 3.25 -14.95 -19.53
CA LEU A 148 3.45 -13.50 -19.66
C LEU A 148 2.42 -12.81 -20.57
N ARG A 149 1.48 -13.56 -21.16
CA ARG A 149 0.47 -13.07 -22.10
C ARG A 149 1.06 -12.25 -23.27
N ILE A 150 2.25 -12.63 -23.75
CA ILE A 150 2.90 -12.02 -24.91
C ILE A 150 3.08 -13.02 -26.05
N SER A 151 3.24 -12.52 -27.25
CA SER A 151 3.52 -13.39 -28.40
C SER A 151 4.91 -14.03 -28.28
N ARG A 152 5.06 -15.26 -28.79
CA ARG A 152 6.35 -15.96 -28.83
C ARG A 152 7.45 -15.09 -29.46
N LYS A 153 7.15 -14.42 -30.59
CA LYS A 153 8.08 -13.52 -31.27
C LYS A 153 8.60 -12.41 -30.36
N LYS A 154 7.72 -11.80 -29.57
CA LYS A 154 8.10 -10.76 -28.58
C LYS A 154 8.99 -11.34 -27.48
N LEU A 155 8.66 -12.54 -26.95
CA LEU A 155 9.46 -13.19 -25.94
C LEU A 155 10.88 -13.53 -26.43
N TYR A 156 11.00 -14.11 -27.64
CA TYR A 156 12.31 -14.43 -28.22
C TYR A 156 13.18 -13.19 -28.40
N ALA A 157 12.63 -12.11 -28.97
CA ALA A 157 13.35 -10.85 -29.12
C ALA A 157 13.83 -10.26 -27.78
N LYS A 158 13.04 -10.44 -26.71
CA LYS A 158 13.43 -9.96 -25.36
C LYS A 158 14.46 -10.88 -24.69
N ILE A 159 14.38 -12.20 -24.86
CA ILE A 159 15.41 -13.15 -24.41
C ILE A 159 16.75 -12.79 -25.03
N GLU A 160 16.78 -12.53 -26.34
CA GLU A 160 18.00 -12.11 -27.06
C GLU A 160 18.50 -10.74 -26.59
N LYS A 161 17.60 -9.74 -26.49
CA LYS A 161 17.93 -8.40 -26.00
C LYS A 161 18.56 -8.41 -24.60
N TYR A 162 18.05 -9.24 -23.70
CA TYR A 162 18.50 -9.30 -22.29
C TYR A 162 19.51 -10.43 -22.03
N ARG A 163 19.92 -11.19 -23.08
CA ARG A 163 20.86 -12.32 -23.00
C ARG A 163 20.47 -13.34 -21.91
N LEU A 164 19.18 -13.66 -21.84
CA LEU A 164 18.64 -14.65 -20.91
C LEU A 164 18.75 -16.04 -21.58
N THR A 165 19.58 -16.90 -21.01
CA THR A 165 19.76 -18.30 -21.46
C THR A 165 18.93 -19.23 -20.59
#